data_f092c8059568344d49c51d2a3bd1a4a7
#
_entry.id   f092c8059568344d49c51d2a3bd1a4a7
#
_cell.length_a   1.000
_cell.length_b   1.000
_cell.length_c   1.000
_cell.angle_alpha   90.00
_cell.angle_beta   90.00
_cell.angle_gamma   90.00
#
_symmetry.space_group_name_H-M   'P 1'
#
loop_
_entity.id
_entity.type
_entity.pdbx_description
1 polymer ?
#
loop_
_entity_poly.entity_id
_entity_poly.type
_entity_poly.pdbx_seq_one_letter_code
_entity_poly.pdbx_strand_id
1 'polypeptide(L)'
;MKACVQWARKDGFYPVFIRVNHHRQTLYIKTDKMVTKRELSRSKDITDPVVMKFCTSLILDDMEKLNRVDIRDWTCRMIVDYLLKGDEDLCFSDYARRHIDRLIDNGQARNARNYELALQHMERYFGTTKVKFSQLTSMNVAKWIKSLEKTNRAKEMYPVCMRQVFRAAIEELNDYDTGLIRVKTNPWVKVKIPHADHPEKRAISAE
;
A
#
# COMPACT_ATOMS: atom_id res chain seq x y z
N MET A 1 -19.37 -10.49 -11.73
CA MET A 1 -18.46 -11.49 -11.13
C MET A 1 -19.27 -12.70 -10.63
N LYS A 2 -18.69 -13.92 -10.61
CA LYS A 2 -19.36 -15.15 -10.13
C LYS A 2 -18.31 -16.14 -9.60
N ALA A 3 -18.60 -16.80 -8.45
CA ALA A 3 -17.82 -17.93 -7.97
C ALA A 3 -18.03 -19.14 -8.89
N CYS A 4 -16.96 -19.85 -9.22
CA CYS A 4 -17.02 -21.03 -10.09
C CYS A 4 -15.85 -21.98 -9.83
N VAL A 5 -15.97 -23.19 -10.35
CA VAL A 5 -14.88 -24.17 -10.47
C VAL A 5 -14.60 -24.44 -11.93
N GLN A 6 -13.40 -24.89 -12.29
CA GLN A 6 -13.03 -25.26 -13.65
C GLN A 6 -12.88 -26.78 -13.76
N TRP A 7 -11.71 -27.32 -13.41
CA TRP A 7 -11.40 -28.77 -13.49
C TRP A 7 -10.88 -29.28 -12.16
N ALA A 8 -11.03 -30.58 -11.95
CA ALA A 8 -10.49 -31.23 -10.78
C ALA A 8 -8.97 -31.32 -10.86
N ARG A 9 -8.31 -31.18 -9.73
CA ARG A 9 -6.90 -31.56 -9.55
C ARG A 9 -6.75 -33.08 -9.51
N LYS A 10 -5.52 -33.55 -9.60
CA LYS A 10 -5.20 -35.00 -9.49
C LYS A 10 -5.65 -35.63 -8.17
N ASP A 11 -5.75 -34.81 -7.12
CA ASP A 11 -6.22 -35.18 -5.78
C ASP A 11 -7.75 -35.21 -5.63
N GLY A 12 -8.50 -34.94 -6.71
CA GLY A 12 -9.97 -34.94 -6.74
C GLY A 12 -10.63 -33.66 -6.23
N PHE A 13 -9.85 -32.66 -5.78
CA PHE A 13 -10.38 -31.37 -5.35
C PHE A 13 -10.53 -30.40 -6.54
N TYR A 14 -11.53 -29.53 -6.45
CA TYR A 14 -11.81 -28.47 -7.41
C TYR A 14 -11.40 -27.12 -6.81
N PRO A 15 -10.38 -26.47 -7.36
CA PRO A 15 -10.05 -25.10 -6.96
C PRO A 15 -11.19 -24.14 -7.29
N VAL A 16 -11.48 -23.25 -6.35
CA VAL A 16 -12.52 -22.23 -6.51
C VAL A 16 -11.91 -20.94 -7.09
N PHE A 17 -12.60 -20.37 -8.05
CA PHE A 17 -12.23 -19.13 -8.75
C PHE A 17 -13.37 -18.12 -8.69
N ILE A 18 -13.01 -16.84 -8.71
CA ILE A 18 -13.95 -15.76 -9.02
C ILE A 18 -13.78 -15.43 -10.51
N ARG A 19 -14.83 -15.67 -11.28
CA ARG A 19 -14.90 -15.30 -12.70
C ARG A 19 -15.24 -13.83 -12.83
N VAL A 20 -14.40 -13.08 -13.52
CA VAL A 20 -14.58 -11.68 -13.87
C VAL A 20 -14.87 -11.58 -15.35
N ASN A 21 -15.98 -10.94 -15.71
CA ASN A 21 -16.36 -10.67 -17.11
C ASN A 21 -16.41 -9.15 -17.31
N HIS A 22 -15.71 -8.67 -18.32
CA HIS A 22 -15.74 -7.27 -18.73
C HIS A 22 -15.43 -7.15 -20.23
N HIS A 23 -16.17 -6.33 -20.97
CA HIS A 23 -16.02 -6.13 -22.42
C HIS A 23 -15.86 -7.43 -23.22
N ARG A 24 -16.74 -8.43 -22.95
CA ARG A 24 -16.75 -9.78 -23.60
C ARG A 24 -15.49 -10.62 -23.31
N GLN A 25 -14.60 -10.16 -22.45
CA GLN A 25 -13.45 -10.94 -21.97
C GLN A 25 -13.77 -11.56 -20.61
N THR A 26 -13.22 -12.75 -20.38
CA THR A 26 -13.38 -13.50 -19.13
C THR A 26 -12.01 -13.84 -18.57
N LEU A 27 -11.77 -13.46 -17.32
CA LEU A 27 -10.60 -13.88 -16.56
C LEU A 27 -11.02 -14.46 -15.21
N TYR A 28 -10.10 -15.17 -14.57
CA TYR A 28 -10.34 -15.89 -13.34
C TYR A 28 -9.35 -15.49 -12.27
N ILE A 29 -9.86 -15.14 -11.09
CA ILE A 29 -9.07 -14.90 -9.88
C ILE A 29 -9.13 -16.17 -9.05
N LYS A 30 -7.97 -16.79 -8.80
CA LYS A 30 -7.88 -17.99 -7.97
C LYS A 30 -8.07 -17.61 -6.50
N THR A 31 -8.88 -18.37 -5.77
CA THR A 31 -9.01 -18.25 -4.32
C THR A 31 -8.16 -19.32 -3.61
N ASP A 32 -8.08 -19.22 -2.29
CA ASP A 32 -7.47 -20.26 -1.42
C ASP A 32 -8.43 -21.42 -1.12
N LYS A 33 -9.68 -21.37 -1.60
CA LYS A 33 -10.72 -22.37 -1.34
C LYS A 33 -10.70 -23.49 -2.38
N MET A 34 -11.08 -24.66 -1.92
CA MET A 34 -11.27 -25.86 -2.74
C MET A 34 -12.56 -26.54 -2.30
N VAL A 35 -13.22 -27.23 -3.23
CA VAL A 35 -14.42 -28.02 -2.96
C VAL A 35 -14.26 -29.44 -3.53
N THR A 36 -14.99 -30.39 -2.98
CA THR A 36 -15.06 -31.78 -3.46
C THR A 36 -16.20 -31.92 -4.47
N LYS A 37 -16.24 -33.05 -5.18
CA LYS A 37 -17.33 -33.33 -6.12
C LYS A 37 -18.72 -33.36 -5.45
N ARG A 38 -18.77 -33.71 -4.15
CA ARG A 38 -20.04 -33.76 -3.38
C ARG A 38 -20.61 -32.37 -3.07
N GLU A 39 -19.75 -31.36 -3.06
CA GLU A 39 -20.08 -29.96 -2.79
C GLU A 39 -20.37 -29.18 -4.07
N LEU A 40 -20.59 -29.89 -5.17
CA LEU A 40 -20.95 -29.32 -6.46
C LEU A 40 -22.33 -29.86 -6.92
N SER A 41 -23.14 -28.98 -7.49
CA SER A 41 -24.36 -29.34 -8.17
C SER A 41 -24.08 -30.09 -9.49
N ARG A 42 -25.11 -30.63 -10.14
CA ARG A 42 -25.01 -31.21 -11.48
C ARG A 42 -24.49 -30.22 -12.51
N SER A 43 -24.79 -28.93 -12.35
CA SER A 43 -24.31 -27.80 -13.17
C SER A 43 -22.91 -27.32 -12.78
N LYS A 44 -22.24 -27.99 -11.85
CA LYS A 44 -20.93 -27.59 -11.27
C LYS A 44 -20.97 -26.25 -10.51
N ASP A 45 -22.13 -25.83 -10.04
CA ASP A 45 -22.21 -24.70 -9.11
C ASP A 45 -21.83 -25.17 -7.71
N ILE A 46 -21.16 -24.30 -6.96
CA ILE A 46 -20.71 -24.58 -5.58
C ILE A 46 -21.93 -24.60 -4.67
N THR A 47 -22.11 -25.68 -3.91
CA THR A 47 -23.23 -25.86 -2.99
C THR A 47 -22.82 -25.74 -1.50
N ASP A 48 -21.51 -25.78 -1.20
CA ASP A 48 -21.02 -25.59 0.14
C ASP A 48 -21.32 -24.18 0.67
N PRO A 49 -22.09 -24.02 1.78
CA PRO A 49 -22.51 -22.72 2.26
C PRO A 49 -21.37 -21.87 2.82
N VAL A 50 -20.31 -22.49 3.36
CA VAL A 50 -19.16 -21.78 3.95
C VAL A 50 -18.32 -21.19 2.81
N VAL A 51 -18.05 -21.98 1.77
CA VAL A 51 -17.31 -21.53 0.59
C VAL A 51 -18.11 -20.47 -0.16
N MET A 52 -19.43 -20.64 -0.31
CA MET A 52 -20.30 -19.66 -0.95
C MET A 52 -20.33 -18.35 -0.18
N LYS A 53 -20.45 -18.37 1.15
CA LYS A 53 -20.40 -17.17 1.99
C LYS A 53 -19.06 -16.42 1.79
N PHE A 54 -17.95 -17.15 1.83
CA PHE A 54 -16.62 -16.58 1.57
C PHE A 54 -16.52 -15.91 0.20
N CYS A 55 -16.94 -16.62 -0.85
CA CYS A 55 -16.90 -16.09 -2.22
C CYS A 55 -17.81 -14.87 -2.40
N THR A 56 -18.98 -14.88 -1.78
CA THR A 56 -19.93 -13.76 -1.83
C THR A 56 -19.35 -12.53 -1.15
N SER A 57 -18.75 -12.67 0.04
CA SER A 57 -18.07 -11.56 0.72
C SER A 57 -16.94 -10.99 -0.15
N LEU A 58 -16.09 -11.85 -0.72
CA LEU A 58 -14.99 -11.42 -1.58
C LEU A 58 -15.50 -10.67 -2.83
N ILE A 59 -16.57 -11.16 -3.48
CA ILE A 59 -17.17 -10.50 -4.63
C ILE A 59 -17.74 -9.13 -4.24
N LEU A 60 -18.39 -9.01 -3.09
CA LEU A 60 -18.93 -7.73 -2.61
C LEU A 60 -17.82 -6.71 -2.34
N ASP A 61 -16.75 -7.14 -1.65
CA ASP A 61 -15.59 -6.30 -1.38
C ASP A 61 -14.92 -5.83 -2.69
N ASP A 62 -14.77 -6.74 -3.66
CA ASP A 62 -14.20 -6.42 -4.96
C ASP A 62 -15.10 -5.49 -5.78
N MET A 63 -16.43 -5.68 -5.73
CA MET A 63 -17.38 -4.78 -6.39
C MET A 63 -17.37 -3.39 -5.74
N GLU A 64 -17.23 -3.31 -4.41
CA GLU A 64 -17.11 -2.03 -3.71
C GLU A 64 -15.83 -1.29 -4.14
N LYS A 65 -14.70 -1.99 -4.31
CA LYS A 65 -13.46 -1.40 -4.85
C LYS A 65 -13.68 -0.85 -6.25
N LEU A 66 -14.31 -1.64 -7.15
CA LEU A 66 -14.57 -1.23 -8.52
C LEU A 66 -15.54 -0.06 -8.64
N ASN A 67 -16.51 0.06 -7.74
CA ASN A 67 -17.45 1.19 -7.71
C ASN A 67 -16.80 2.53 -7.35
N ARG A 68 -15.57 2.52 -6.85
CA ARG A 68 -14.80 3.73 -6.50
C ARG A 68 -13.96 4.28 -7.64
N VAL A 69 -13.89 3.57 -8.76
CA VAL A 69 -13.07 3.92 -9.93
C VAL A 69 -13.89 3.86 -11.21
N ASP A 70 -13.52 4.67 -12.18
CA ASP A 70 -14.13 4.58 -13.51
C ASP A 70 -13.45 3.46 -14.32
N ILE A 71 -14.20 2.38 -14.56
CA ILE A 71 -13.70 1.19 -15.25
C ILE A 71 -14.16 1.09 -16.71
N ARG A 72 -14.82 2.13 -17.26
CA ARG A 72 -15.44 2.08 -18.60
C ARG A 72 -14.44 1.74 -19.70
N ASP A 73 -13.24 2.31 -19.63
CA ASP A 73 -12.19 2.12 -20.62
C ASP A 73 -11.16 1.04 -20.21
N TRP A 74 -11.41 0.35 -19.12
CA TRP A 74 -10.50 -0.68 -18.66
C TRP A 74 -10.69 -1.98 -19.42
N THR A 75 -9.59 -2.71 -19.65
CA THR A 75 -9.65 -4.10 -20.09
C THR A 75 -9.97 -5.02 -18.91
N CYS A 76 -10.50 -6.22 -19.19
CA CYS A 76 -10.72 -7.23 -18.16
C CYS A 76 -9.43 -7.56 -17.39
N ARG A 77 -8.27 -7.48 -18.04
CA ARG A 77 -6.96 -7.68 -17.42
C ARG A 77 -6.64 -6.57 -16.40
N MET A 78 -6.89 -5.31 -16.77
CA MET A 78 -6.69 -4.19 -15.84
C MET A 78 -7.56 -4.32 -14.58
N ILE A 79 -8.81 -4.76 -14.74
CA ILE A 79 -9.70 -5.03 -13.60
C ILE A 79 -9.13 -6.12 -12.70
N VAL A 80 -8.73 -7.26 -13.28
CA VAL A 80 -8.16 -8.36 -12.49
C VAL A 80 -6.86 -7.94 -11.80
N ASP A 81 -5.98 -7.25 -12.51
CA ASP A 81 -4.73 -6.74 -11.92
C ASP A 81 -5.00 -5.72 -10.80
N TYR A 82 -6.01 -4.86 -10.94
CA TYR A 82 -6.45 -3.93 -9.89
C TYR A 82 -6.99 -4.66 -8.66
N LEU A 83 -7.82 -5.69 -8.86
CA LEU A 83 -8.39 -6.48 -7.77
C LEU A 83 -7.33 -7.34 -7.08
N LEU A 84 -6.40 -7.94 -7.83
CA LEU A 84 -5.30 -8.76 -7.30
C LEU A 84 -4.22 -7.93 -6.61
N LYS A 85 -3.92 -6.76 -7.18
CA LYS A 85 -3.00 -5.80 -6.53
C LYS A 85 -3.57 -5.29 -5.23
N GLY A 86 -4.82 -5.65 -4.88
CA GLY A 86 -5.48 -5.43 -3.61
C GLY A 86 -5.06 -4.16 -2.92
N ASP A 87 -5.42 -3.91 -1.73
CA ASP A 87 -4.62 -3.11 -0.82
C ASP A 87 -3.32 -3.92 -0.51
N GLU A 88 -2.48 -4.20 -1.58
CA GLU A 88 -1.09 -4.53 -1.33
C GLU A 88 -0.61 -3.41 -0.44
N ASP A 89 -0.40 -3.77 0.79
CA ASP A 89 0.05 -2.91 1.85
C ASP A 89 1.40 -2.38 1.40
N LEU A 90 1.33 -1.31 0.58
CA LEU A 90 2.47 -0.74 -0.11
C LEU A 90 3.59 -0.54 0.90
N CYS A 91 4.77 -1.07 0.61
CA CYS A 91 5.92 -0.90 1.46
C CYS A 91 6.46 0.52 1.36
N PHE A 92 6.26 1.32 2.41
CA PHE A 92 6.80 2.67 2.50
C PHE A 92 8.33 2.67 2.50
N SER A 93 8.96 1.70 3.20
CA SER A 93 10.43 1.60 3.22
C SER A 93 11.03 1.39 1.84
N ASP A 94 10.42 0.54 1.01
CA ASP A 94 10.92 0.28 -0.35
C ASP A 94 10.72 1.50 -1.25
N TYR A 95 9.63 2.24 -1.08
CA TYR A 95 9.42 3.50 -1.76
C TYR A 95 10.44 4.55 -1.33
N ALA A 96 10.69 4.67 -0.02
CA ALA A 96 11.67 5.60 0.54
C ALA A 96 13.08 5.34 0.02
N ARG A 97 13.51 4.07 -0.10
CA ARG A 97 14.81 3.71 -0.68
C ARG A 97 14.91 4.17 -2.12
N ARG A 98 13.92 3.90 -2.95
CA ARG A 98 13.90 4.39 -4.35
C ARG A 98 13.94 5.92 -4.45
N HIS A 99 13.29 6.62 -3.51
CA HIS A 99 13.36 8.07 -3.45
C HIS A 99 14.77 8.56 -3.07
N ILE A 100 15.44 7.89 -2.14
CA ILE A 100 16.82 8.16 -1.75
C ILE A 100 17.78 7.92 -2.92
N ASP A 101 17.63 6.82 -3.64
CA ASP A 101 18.43 6.50 -4.83
C ASP A 101 18.30 7.60 -5.88
N ARG A 102 17.08 8.07 -6.17
CA ARG A 102 16.84 9.21 -7.08
C ARG A 102 17.54 10.51 -6.62
N LEU A 103 17.60 10.77 -5.32
CA LEU A 103 18.34 11.93 -4.79
C LEU A 103 19.84 11.79 -5.03
N ILE A 104 20.39 10.59 -4.91
CA ILE A 104 21.81 10.30 -5.19
C ILE A 104 22.10 10.49 -6.68
N ASP A 105 21.27 9.92 -7.55
CA ASP A 105 21.37 10.02 -9.01
C ASP A 105 21.32 11.48 -9.50
N ASN A 106 20.53 12.32 -8.78
CA ASN A 106 20.42 13.76 -9.04
C ASN A 106 21.56 14.59 -8.39
N GLY A 107 22.65 13.95 -7.91
CA GLY A 107 23.80 14.64 -7.31
C GLY A 107 23.55 15.18 -5.89
N GLN A 108 22.45 14.83 -5.23
CA GLN A 108 22.07 15.31 -3.91
C GLN A 108 22.50 14.36 -2.77
N ALA A 109 23.69 13.77 -2.85
CA ALA A 109 24.17 12.74 -1.91
C ALA A 109 24.12 13.19 -0.44
N ARG A 110 24.47 14.47 -0.15
CA ARG A 110 24.42 15.01 1.22
C ARG A 110 22.99 15.05 1.75
N ASN A 111 22.02 15.39 0.90
CA ASN A 111 20.60 15.41 1.25
C ASN A 111 20.08 13.97 1.42
N ALA A 112 20.39 13.08 0.48
CA ALA A 112 20.02 11.65 0.53
C ALA A 112 20.42 10.99 1.85
N ARG A 113 21.60 11.33 2.39
CA ARG A 113 22.06 10.83 3.70
C ARG A 113 21.11 11.17 4.86
N ASN A 114 20.48 12.35 4.83
CA ASN A 114 19.51 12.73 5.86
C ASN A 114 18.24 11.87 5.77
N TYR A 115 17.77 11.56 4.55
CA TYR A 115 16.61 10.70 4.33
C TYR A 115 16.90 9.26 4.75
N GLU A 116 18.11 8.76 4.45
CA GLU A 116 18.56 7.43 4.86
C GLU A 116 18.57 7.28 6.38
N LEU A 117 19.15 8.24 7.11
CA LEU A 117 19.16 8.25 8.57
C LEU A 117 17.73 8.33 9.16
N ALA A 118 16.87 9.14 8.56
CA ALA A 118 15.48 9.25 8.97
C ALA A 118 14.72 7.93 8.78
N LEU A 119 14.91 7.27 7.62
CA LEU A 119 14.31 5.97 7.34
C LEU A 119 14.80 4.89 8.32
N GLN A 120 16.11 4.79 8.55
CA GLN A 120 16.69 3.86 9.53
C GLN A 120 16.11 4.04 10.93
N HIS A 121 15.88 5.28 11.35
CA HIS A 121 15.25 5.59 12.64
C HIS A 121 13.78 5.15 12.68
N MET A 122 13.06 5.37 11.59
CA MET A 122 11.66 4.94 11.48
C MET A 122 11.56 3.40 11.50
N GLU A 123 12.38 2.71 10.72
CA GLU A 123 12.44 1.24 10.66
C GLU A 123 12.77 0.62 12.02
N ARG A 124 13.73 1.21 12.74
CA ARG A 124 14.08 0.78 14.11
C ARG A 124 12.90 0.94 15.06
N TYR A 125 12.17 2.04 14.96
CA TYR A 125 10.99 2.27 15.80
C TYR A 125 9.89 1.24 15.52
N PHE A 126 9.63 0.91 14.26
CA PHE A 126 8.64 -0.09 13.87
C PHE A 126 9.14 -1.55 14.02
N GLY A 127 10.42 -1.76 14.32
CA GLY A 127 11.02 -3.10 14.45
C GLY A 127 11.08 -3.90 13.14
N THR A 128 11.04 -3.22 12.00
CA THR A 128 11.05 -3.86 10.68
C THR A 128 11.70 -2.97 9.63
N THR A 129 12.42 -3.57 8.68
CA THR A 129 12.98 -2.89 7.50
C THR A 129 11.96 -2.74 6.35
N LYS A 130 10.73 -3.20 6.55
CA LYS A 130 9.61 -3.12 5.58
C LYS A 130 8.39 -2.48 6.22
N VAL A 131 8.50 -1.22 6.60
CA VAL A 131 7.38 -0.44 7.12
C VAL A 131 6.36 -0.23 6.00
N LYS A 132 5.11 -0.55 6.27
CA LYS A 132 4.01 -0.45 5.31
C LYS A 132 3.29 0.88 5.46
N PHE A 133 2.65 1.37 4.36
CA PHE A 133 1.86 2.61 4.42
C PHE A 133 0.70 2.51 5.44
N SER A 134 0.09 1.34 5.60
CA SER A 134 -0.99 1.11 6.57
C SER A 134 -0.53 1.29 8.04
N GLN A 135 0.74 1.02 8.34
CA GLN A 135 1.31 1.20 9.68
C GLN A 135 1.54 2.67 10.02
N LEU A 136 1.67 3.55 9.01
CA LEU A 136 1.91 4.99 9.17
C LEU A 136 0.60 5.73 9.47
N THR A 137 -0.01 5.45 10.61
CA THR A 137 -1.14 6.23 11.13
C THR A 137 -0.67 7.51 11.80
N SER A 138 -1.52 8.53 11.91
CA SER A 138 -1.17 9.79 12.59
C SER A 138 -0.71 9.55 14.04
N MET A 139 -1.30 8.56 14.72
CA MET A 139 -0.91 8.18 16.08
C MET A 139 0.49 7.56 16.12
N ASN A 140 0.78 6.62 15.20
CA ASN A 140 2.07 5.95 15.17
C ASN A 140 3.19 6.90 14.76
N VAL A 141 2.95 7.77 13.78
CA VAL A 141 3.92 8.81 13.38
C VAL A 141 4.17 9.79 14.52
N ALA A 142 3.14 10.22 15.24
CA ALA A 142 3.32 11.10 16.40
C ALA A 142 4.11 10.42 17.53
N LYS A 143 3.88 9.13 17.79
CA LYS A 143 4.65 8.35 18.77
C LYS A 143 6.10 8.19 18.33
N TRP A 144 6.34 7.90 17.04
CA TRP A 144 7.68 7.84 16.47
C TRP A 144 8.44 9.16 16.66
N ILE A 145 7.82 10.30 16.34
CA ILE A 145 8.44 11.63 16.54
C ILE A 145 8.80 11.86 18.02
N LYS A 146 7.92 11.49 18.94
CA LYS A 146 8.19 11.59 20.38
C LYS A 146 9.35 10.68 20.85
N SER A 147 9.56 9.54 20.18
CA SER A 147 10.65 8.60 20.48
C SER A 147 12.02 9.04 19.96
N LEU A 148 12.10 10.15 19.22
CA LEU A 148 13.36 10.67 18.70
C LEU A 148 14.17 11.34 19.82
N GLU A 149 14.95 10.54 20.56
CA GLU A 149 15.90 11.01 21.58
C GLU A 149 17.23 11.48 20.95
N LYS A 150 17.15 12.40 20.02
CA LYS A 150 18.28 12.94 19.28
C LYS A 150 18.40 14.46 19.48
N THR A 151 19.38 15.04 18.81
CA THR A 151 19.54 16.50 18.79
C THR A 151 18.25 17.17 18.30
N ASN A 152 17.99 18.41 18.74
CA ASN A 152 16.82 19.17 18.31
C ASN A 152 16.71 19.23 16.77
N ARG A 153 17.84 19.35 16.06
CA ARG A 153 17.89 19.32 14.60
C ARG A 153 17.38 17.98 14.02
N ALA A 154 17.76 16.83 14.62
CA ALA A 154 17.30 15.53 14.15
C ALA A 154 15.80 15.33 14.42
N LYS A 155 15.28 15.84 15.55
CA LYS A 155 13.84 15.80 15.88
C LYS A 155 12.99 16.56 14.88
N GLU A 156 13.51 17.60 14.25
CA GLU A 156 12.85 18.33 13.17
C GLU A 156 13.08 17.68 11.82
N MET A 157 14.35 17.40 11.48
CA MET A 157 14.76 16.98 10.13
C MET A 157 14.21 15.60 9.75
N TYR A 158 14.25 14.60 10.66
CA TYR A 158 13.80 13.26 10.31
C TYR A 158 12.30 13.19 9.95
N PRO A 159 11.39 13.79 10.74
CA PRO A 159 9.99 13.87 10.34
C PRO A 159 9.76 14.64 9.05
N VAL A 160 10.51 15.72 8.81
CA VAL A 160 10.41 16.49 7.55
C VAL A 160 10.79 15.63 6.36
N CYS A 161 11.92 14.89 6.43
CA CYS A 161 12.33 13.97 5.36
C CYS A 161 11.26 12.92 5.08
N MET A 162 10.75 12.24 6.10
CA MET A 162 9.75 11.18 5.92
C MET A 162 8.41 11.72 5.43
N ARG A 163 8.02 12.93 5.84
CA ARG A 163 6.82 13.61 5.30
C ARG A 163 6.98 13.93 3.81
N GLN A 164 8.16 14.37 3.37
CA GLN A 164 8.41 14.65 1.96
C GLN A 164 8.38 13.37 1.12
N VAL A 165 8.99 12.26 1.60
CA VAL A 165 8.88 10.95 0.95
C VAL A 165 7.42 10.52 0.83
N PHE A 166 6.65 10.68 1.90
CA PHE A 166 5.24 10.30 1.91
C PHE A 166 4.41 11.14 0.93
N ARG A 167 4.69 12.44 0.84
CA ARG A 167 4.06 13.34 -0.12
C ARG A 167 4.39 12.95 -1.56
N ALA A 168 5.67 12.70 -1.87
CA ALA A 168 6.09 12.22 -3.17
C ALA A 168 5.41 10.88 -3.54
N ALA A 169 5.22 9.99 -2.56
CA ALA A 169 4.51 8.74 -2.79
C ALA A 169 3.02 8.96 -3.11
N ILE A 170 2.34 9.91 -2.46
CA ILE A 170 0.96 10.27 -2.81
C ILE A 170 0.90 10.80 -4.24
N GLU A 171 1.80 11.71 -4.61
CA GLU A 171 1.84 12.33 -5.93
C GLU A 171 2.14 11.30 -7.06
N GLU A 172 2.99 10.31 -6.79
CA GLU A 172 3.38 9.29 -7.78
C GLU A 172 2.41 8.10 -7.85
N LEU A 173 1.86 7.68 -6.72
CA LEU A 173 1.06 6.44 -6.63
C LEU A 173 -0.45 6.66 -6.75
N ASN A 174 -0.92 7.89 -6.54
CA ASN A 174 -2.32 8.24 -6.70
C ASN A 174 -2.52 8.94 -8.04
N ASP A 175 -3.45 8.43 -8.82
CA ASP A 175 -3.91 9.05 -10.04
C ASP A 175 -5.35 9.55 -9.82
N TYR A 176 -5.49 10.85 -9.69
CA TYR A 176 -6.79 11.48 -9.42
C TYR A 176 -7.64 11.61 -10.69
N ASP A 177 -7.05 11.54 -11.87
CA ASP A 177 -7.77 11.62 -13.14
C ASP A 177 -8.49 10.31 -13.44
N THR A 178 -7.84 9.18 -13.15
CA THR A 178 -8.46 7.83 -13.27
C THR A 178 -9.15 7.35 -11.99
N GLY A 179 -9.05 8.11 -10.87
CA GLY A 179 -9.58 7.72 -9.59
C GLY A 179 -8.82 6.59 -8.90
N LEU A 180 -7.63 6.24 -9.37
CA LEU A 180 -6.78 5.22 -8.77
C LEU A 180 -6.05 5.76 -7.53
N ILE A 181 -6.63 5.59 -6.36
CA ILE A 181 -6.05 6.03 -5.08
C ILE A 181 -5.42 4.85 -4.36
N ARG A 182 -4.09 4.74 -4.42
CA ARG A 182 -3.31 3.67 -3.77
C ARG A 182 -2.91 4.02 -2.33
N VAL A 183 -2.61 5.29 -2.05
CA VAL A 183 -2.32 5.81 -0.71
C VAL A 183 -3.52 6.61 -0.24
N LYS A 184 -4.43 5.96 0.50
CA LYS A 184 -5.74 6.52 0.87
C LYS A 184 -5.69 7.54 2.00
N THR A 185 -4.71 7.44 2.90
CA THR A 185 -4.63 8.26 4.10
C THR A 185 -3.32 9.01 4.17
N ASN A 186 -3.36 10.28 4.58
CA ASN A 186 -2.16 11.06 4.85
C ASN A 186 -2.05 11.32 6.36
N PRO A 187 -1.17 10.60 7.09
CA PRO A 187 -1.02 10.74 8.53
C PRO A 187 -0.47 12.10 8.94
N TRP A 188 0.26 12.78 8.05
CA TRP A 188 0.98 14.01 8.34
C TRP A 188 0.08 15.24 8.48
N VAL A 189 -1.19 15.18 8.04
CA VAL A 189 -2.15 16.29 8.14
C VAL A 189 -2.39 16.68 9.61
N LYS A 190 -2.40 15.71 10.52
CA LYS A 190 -2.69 15.92 11.95
C LYS A 190 -1.43 15.88 12.84
N VAL A 191 -0.25 15.70 12.26
CA VAL A 191 1.00 15.56 13.01
C VAL A 191 1.75 16.88 13.01
N LYS A 192 2.05 17.41 14.20
CA LYS A 192 2.92 18.57 14.37
C LYS A 192 4.37 18.11 14.46
N ILE A 193 5.23 18.67 13.63
CA ILE A 193 6.68 18.45 13.68
C ILE A 193 7.27 19.50 14.61
N PRO A 194 8.10 19.12 15.60
CA PRO A 194 8.78 20.07 16.47
C PRO A 194 9.68 20.99 15.64
N HIS A 195 9.71 22.26 15.98
CA HIS A 195 10.68 23.19 15.42
C HIS A 195 11.96 23.18 16.26
N ALA A 196 13.12 23.13 15.62
CA ALA A 196 14.39 23.28 16.35
C ALA A 196 14.72 24.75 16.51
N ASP A 197 14.96 25.16 17.75
CA ASP A 197 15.53 26.49 18.00
C ASP A 197 16.91 26.53 17.34
N HIS A 198 17.04 27.37 16.33
CA HIS A 198 18.34 27.64 15.72
C HIS A 198 19.08 28.63 16.64
N PRO A 199 20.26 28.26 17.19
CA PRO A 199 21.06 29.22 17.91
C PRO A 199 21.37 30.40 16.98
N GLU A 200 21.18 31.61 17.48
CA GLU A 200 21.57 32.83 16.78
C GLU A 200 23.03 32.69 16.34
N LYS A 201 23.27 32.89 15.04
CA LYS A 201 24.64 32.97 14.56
C LYS A 201 25.24 34.25 15.12
N ARG A 202 26.08 34.12 16.13
CA ARG A 202 26.90 35.23 16.60
C ARG A 202 27.80 35.63 15.43
N ALA A 203 27.59 36.83 14.90
CA ALA A 203 28.53 37.43 13.97
C ALA A 203 29.88 37.54 14.71
N ILE A 204 30.91 36.90 14.17
CA ILE A 204 32.28 37.11 14.60
C ILE A 204 32.64 38.49 14.08
N SER A 205 32.75 39.49 15.00
CA SER A 205 33.33 40.79 14.67
C SER A 205 34.78 40.50 14.26
N ALA A 206 35.15 40.85 13.03
CA ALA A 206 36.54 40.89 12.63
C ALA A 206 37.12 42.15 13.30
N GLU A 207 38.06 41.97 14.23
CA GLU A 207 38.98 43.03 14.69
C GLU A 207 40.09 43.21 13.67
#